data_a7cb5b5bae952417d0dd13ca6aef6118
#
_entry.id   a7cb5b5bae952417d0dd13ca6aef6118
#
_cell.length_a   1.000
_cell.length_b   1.000
_cell.length_c   1.000
_cell.angle_alpha   90.00
_cell.angle_beta   90.00
_cell.angle_gamma   90.00
#
_symmetry.space_group_name_H-M   'P 1'
#
loop_
_entity.id
_entity.type
_entity.pdbx_description
1 polymer ?
#
loop_
_entity_poly.entity_id
_entity_poly.type
_entity_poly.pdbx_seq_one_letter_code
_entity_poly.pdbx_strand_id
1 'polypeptide(L)'
;MFKIKFDPAGKEKIKQTLKIEESPDYKIVLCRNIEEGENGKVNLVFDVTQLDIVHEWLEKYKKTTGGVLSGKTSRGEVKVGFDQVFTIESYGNDVFAYTDKAEISLSAKLYQLEEELLQAGFFRISKSVIVNVARIEAISSGFNGKLTLMMDNKKKIEVNRSYTKTFREYLSRKEG
;
A
#
# COMPACT_ATOMS: atom_id res chain seq x y z
N MET A 1 8.71 0.56 -11.50
CA MET A 1 7.48 0.34 -12.27
C MET A 1 6.93 1.68 -12.76
N PHE A 2 7.70 2.28 -13.66
CA PHE A 2 7.44 3.64 -14.15
C PHE A 2 7.40 3.67 -15.67
N LYS A 3 6.68 4.63 -16.23
CA LYS A 3 6.77 5.08 -17.62
C LYS A 3 7.12 6.56 -17.62
N ILE A 4 8.11 6.97 -18.39
CA ILE A 4 8.63 8.33 -18.41
C ILE A 4 8.32 8.95 -19.77
N LYS A 5 7.46 9.98 -19.78
CA LYS A 5 7.05 10.74 -20.99
C LYS A 5 7.70 12.11 -20.97
N PHE A 6 8.98 12.13 -21.27
CA PHE A 6 9.82 13.32 -21.43
C PHE A 6 10.69 13.17 -22.68
N ASP A 7 11.28 14.25 -23.14
CA ASP A 7 12.30 14.22 -24.16
C ASP A 7 13.53 13.40 -23.71
N PRO A 8 14.40 12.93 -24.59
CA PRO A 8 15.51 12.04 -24.24
C PRO A 8 16.40 12.57 -23.12
N ALA A 9 16.73 13.87 -23.13
CA ALA A 9 17.58 14.49 -22.12
C ALA A 9 16.88 14.56 -20.75
N GLY A 10 15.62 14.98 -20.72
CA GLY A 10 14.79 14.99 -19.50
C GLY A 10 14.58 13.61 -18.92
N LYS A 11 14.35 12.62 -19.78
CA LYS A 11 14.20 11.22 -19.38
C LYS A 11 15.43 10.66 -18.71
N GLU A 12 16.61 10.91 -19.27
CA GLU A 12 17.87 10.46 -18.70
C GLU A 12 18.15 11.13 -17.35
N LYS A 13 17.93 12.45 -17.25
CA LYS A 13 18.06 13.19 -16.00
C LYS A 13 17.11 12.65 -14.91
N ILE A 14 15.87 12.35 -15.27
CA ILE A 14 14.87 11.78 -14.34
C ILE A 14 15.34 10.41 -13.82
N LYS A 15 15.79 9.52 -14.70
CA LYS A 15 16.28 8.19 -14.32
C LYS A 15 17.45 8.27 -13.35
N GLN A 16 18.45 9.11 -13.66
CA GLN A 16 19.62 9.29 -12.82
C GLN A 16 19.30 9.90 -11.46
N THR A 17 18.49 10.97 -11.43
CA THR A 17 18.18 11.69 -10.19
C THR A 17 17.27 10.87 -9.27
N LEU A 18 16.22 10.25 -9.82
CA LEU A 18 15.22 9.49 -9.04
C LEU A 18 15.64 8.03 -8.84
N LYS A 19 16.73 7.57 -9.45
CA LYS A 19 17.22 6.18 -9.41
C LYS A 19 16.11 5.18 -9.75
N ILE A 20 15.39 5.44 -10.85
CA ILE A 20 14.27 4.62 -11.31
C ILE A 20 14.50 4.13 -12.74
N GLU A 21 13.89 2.98 -13.06
CA GLU A 21 13.88 2.40 -14.40
C GLU A 21 12.46 2.29 -14.93
N GLU A 22 12.33 2.33 -16.26
CA GLU A 22 11.05 2.04 -16.91
C GLU A 22 10.75 0.54 -16.89
N SER A 23 9.48 0.20 -16.82
CA SER A 23 9.01 -1.18 -16.84
C SER A 23 7.77 -1.28 -17.73
N PRO A 24 7.60 -2.37 -18.50
CA PRO A 24 6.37 -2.64 -19.25
C PRO A 24 5.13 -2.71 -18.36
N ASP A 25 5.30 -3.23 -17.14
CA ASP A 25 4.24 -3.32 -16.12
C ASP A 25 4.34 -2.13 -15.15
N TYR A 26 3.99 -0.94 -15.64
CA TYR A 26 4.05 0.29 -14.87
C TYR A 26 2.70 0.67 -14.27
N LYS A 27 2.74 1.30 -13.10
CA LYS A 27 1.59 1.88 -12.40
C LYS A 27 1.64 3.40 -12.35
N ILE A 28 2.83 3.98 -12.52
CA ILE A 28 3.07 5.42 -12.42
C ILE A 28 3.60 5.94 -13.76
N VAL A 29 2.97 7.00 -14.24
CA VAL A 29 3.41 7.78 -15.41
C VAL A 29 4.01 9.09 -14.93
N LEU A 30 5.23 9.36 -15.35
CA LEU A 30 5.93 10.63 -15.14
C LEU A 30 5.83 11.42 -16.42
N CYS A 31 5.18 12.58 -16.40
CA CYS A 31 4.91 13.37 -17.61
C CYS A 31 5.02 14.88 -17.33
N ARG A 32 5.17 15.66 -18.40
CA ARG A 32 5.26 17.12 -18.32
C ARG A 32 3.90 17.79 -18.32
N ASN A 33 2.93 17.19 -18.99
CA ASN A 33 1.58 17.72 -19.16
C ASN A 33 0.53 16.69 -18.74
N ILE A 34 -0.62 17.16 -18.27
CA ILE A 34 -1.73 16.28 -17.88
C ILE A 34 -2.29 15.48 -19.07
N GLU A 35 -2.20 16.03 -20.26
CA GLU A 35 -2.64 15.37 -21.50
C GLU A 35 -1.81 14.13 -21.86
N GLU A 36 -0.58 14.05 -21.38
CA GLU A 36 0.29 12.90 -21.52
C GLU A 36 -0.01 11.80 -20.50
N GLY A 37 -0.87 12.08 -19.51
CA GLY A 37 -1.30 11.13 -18.49
C GLY A 37 -2.07 9.95 -19.09
N GLU A 38 -2.19 8.88 -18.31
CA GLU A 38 -2.89 7.65 -18.71
C GLU A 38 -4.01 7.31 -17.72
N ASN A 39 -5.19 6.97 -18.22
CA ASN A 39 -6.32 6.58 -17.40
C ASN A 39 -6.02 5.30 -16.61
N GLY A 40 -6.45 5.26 -15.35
CA GLY A 40 -6.20 4.11 -14.45
C GLY A 40 -4.76 3.99 -13.95
N LYS A 41 -3.94 5.02 -14.17
CA LYS A 41 -2.56 5.12 -13.66
C LYS A 41 -2.41 6.31 -12.73
N VAL A 42 -1.42 6.28 -11.86
CA VAL A 42 -0.99 7.46 -11.11
C VAL A 42 -0.17 8.33 -12.04
N ASN A 43 -0.62 9.54 -12.32
CA ASN A 43 0.07 10.47 -13.20
C ASN A 43 0.75 11.56 -12.36
N LEU A 44 2.09 11.63 -12.41
CA LEU A 44 2.88 12.71 -11.82
C LEU A 44 3.25 13.70 -12.91
N VAL A 45 2.63 14.89 -12.83
CA VAL A 45 2.86 15.98 -13.77
C VAL A 45 3.80 16.99 -13.12
N PHE A 46 4.98 17.19 -13.72
CA PHE A 46 6.00 18.09 -13.15
C PHE A 46 7.00 18.59 -14.19
N ASP A 47 7.70 19.66 -13.86
CA ASP A 47 8.88 20.10 -14.60
C ASP A 47 10.16 19.48 -14.03
N VAL A 48 11.20 19.31 -14.85
CA VAL A 48 12.51 18.75 -14.45
C VAL A 48 13.23 19.56 -13.37
N THR A 49 12.80 20.77 -13.09
CA THR A 49 13.27 21.58 -11.97
C THR A 49 12.68 21.17 -10.62
N GLN A 50 11.62 20.38 -10.63
CA GLN A 50 10.88 19.93 -9.44
C GLN A 50 11.28 18.48 -9.01
N LEU A 51 12.38 17.96 -9.51
CA LEU A 51 12.79 16.58 -9.25
C LEU A 51 12.99 16.26 -7.77
N ASP A 52 13.39 17.24 -6.95
CA ASP A 52 13.56 17.04 -5.50
C ASP A 52 12.21 16.77 -4.83
N ILE A 53 11.16 17.50 -5.21
CA ILE A 53 9.79 17.31 -4.72
C ILE A 53 9.28 15.94 -5.14
N VAL A 54 9.50 15.57 -6.40
CA VAL A 54 9.11 14.26 -6.94
C VAL A 54 9.85 13.13 -6.25
N HIS A 55 11.14 13.31 -5.96
CA HIS A 55 11.94 12.33 -5.22
C HIS A 55 11.38 12.11 -3.81
N GLU A 56 11.11 13.17 -3.07
CA GLU A 56 10.53 13.08 -1.72
C GLU A 56 9.16 12.36 -1.75
N TRP A 57 8.30 12.73 -2.72
CA TRP A 57 7.02 12.09 -2.91
C TRP A 57 7.17 10.58 -3.23
N LEU A 58 8.09 10.22 -4.14
CA LEU A 58 8.35 8.82 -4.50
C LEU A 58 8.89 8.00 -3.33
N GLU A 59 9.76 8.55 -2.50
CA GLU A 59 10.25 7.87 -1.30
C GLU A 59 9.12 7.63 -0.29
N LYS A 60 8.25 8.61 -0.10
CA LYS A 60 7.05 8.47 0.73
C LYS A 60 6.08 7.44 0.14
N TYR A 61 5.87 7.48 -1.17
CA TYR A 61 5.03 6.51 -1.90
C TYR A 61 5.58 5.08 -1.81
N LYS A 62 6.89 4.88 -1.98
CA LYS A 62 7.55 3.58 -1.84
C LYS A 62 7.39 3.00 -0.44
N LYS A 63 7.51 3.83 0.60
CA LYS A 63 7.30 3.41 1.99
C LYS A 63 5.86 2.94 2.25
N THR A 64 4.87 3.57 1.60
CA THR A 64 3.45 3.24 1.78
C THR A 64 2.93 2.14 0.87
N THR A 65 3.50 1.99 -0.34
CA THR A 65 2.98 1.06 -1.35
C THR A 65 4.02 0.10 -1.93
N GLY A 66 5.30 0.40 -1.78
CA GLY A 66 6.40 -0.31 -2.44
C GLY A 66 7.10 -1.38 -1.61
N GLY A 67 6.69 -1.64 -0.37
CA GLY A 67 7.25 -2.71 0.45
C GLY A 67 6.78 -4.09 0.00
N VAL A 68 7.53 -5.11 0.41
CA VAL A 68 7.19 -6.51 0.16
C VAL A 68 7.19 -7.28 1.47
N LEU A 69 6.24 -8.20 1.61
CA LEU A 69 6.27 -9.25 2.62
C LEU A 69 6.91 -10.50 2.03
N SER A 70 7.81 -11.11 2.78
CA SER A 70 8.35 -12.42 2.47
C SER A 70 7.64 -13.49 3.31
N GLY A 71 7.25 -14.56 2.70
CA GLY A 71 6.56 -15.65 3.38
C GLY A 71 6.60 -16.95 2.59
N LYS A 72 5.79 -17.91 3.00
CA LYS A 72 5.72 -19.25 2.39
C LYS A 72 4.29 -19.58 1.97
N THR A 73 4.18 -20.26 0.85
CA THR A 73 2.97 -20.94 0.39
C THR A 73 3.24 -22.43 0.23
N SER A 74 2.24 -23.22 -0.11
CA SER A 74 2.42 -24.63 -0.47
C SER A 74 3.40 -24.86 -1.65
N ARG A 75 3.68 -23.80 -2.43
CA ARG A 75 4.59 -23.83 -3.60
C ARG A 75 6.01 -23.37 -3.28
N GLY A 76 6.30 -23.00 -2.02
CA GLY A 76 7.60 -22.50 -1.58
C GLY A 76 7.61 -21.06 -1.12
N GLU A 77 8.79 -20.46 -1.06
CA GLU A 77 8.98 -19.08 -0.62
C GLU A 77 8.46 -18.11 -1.68
N VAL A 78 7.79 -17.06 -1.19
CA VAL A 78 7.20 -16.02 -2.04
C VAL A 78 7.48 -14.64 -1.47
N LYS A 79 7.51 -13.65 -2.35
CA LYS A 79 7.48 -12.23 -2.02
C LYS A 79 6.20 -11.62 -2.58
N VAL A 80 5.46 -10.90 -1.75
CA VAL A 80 4.21 -10.24 -2.11
C VAL A 80 4.29 -8.75 -1.83
N GLY A 81 3.90 -7.92 -2.79
CA GLY A 81 3.83 -6.47 -2.61
C GLY A 81 2.76 -6.08 -1.60
N PHE A 82 3.00 -5.04 -0.81
CA PHE A 82 2.02 -4.52 0.15
C PHE A 82 0.69 -4.18 -0.52
N ASP A 83 0.73 -3.69 -1.75
CA ASP A 83 -0.46 -3.37 -2.56
C ASP A 83 -1.34 -4.58 -2.89
N GLN A 84 -0.83 -5.79 -2.76
CA GLN A 84 -1.57 -7.03 -3.02
C GLN A 84 -2.20 -7.63 -1.76
N VAL A 85 -1.77 -7.18 -0.58
CA VAL A 85 -2.22 -7.72 0.71
C VAL A 85 -3.44 -6.97 1.20
N PHE A 86 -4.51 -7.68 1.56
CA PHE A 86 -5.71 -7.12 2.18
C PHE A 86 -5.62 -7.08 3.69
N THR A 87 -5.32 -8.23 4.27
CA THR A 87 -5.21 -8.43 5.71
C THR A 87 -4.03 -9.29 6.08
N ILE A 88 -3.59 -9.14 7.31
CA ILE A 88 -2.68 -10.06 7.98
C ILE A 88 -3.40 -10.55 9.22
N GLU A 89 -3.52 -11.85 9.37
CA GLU A 89 -4.33 -12.48 10.41
C GLU A 89 -3.51 -13.50 11.20
N SER A 90 -3.75 -13.57 12.51
CA SER A 90 -3.11 -14.58 13.36
C SER A 90 -4.12 -15.61 13.85
N TYR A 91 -3.72 -16.88 13.81
CA TYR A 91 -4.44 -18.03 14.34
C TYR A 91 -3.50 -18.78 15.30
N GLY A 92 -3.69 -18.58 16.60
CA GLY A 92 -2.74 -19.08 17.59
C GLY A 92 -1.37 -18.46 17.41
N ASN A 93 -0.38 -19.28 17.08
CA ASN A 93 1.00 -18.85 16.85
C ASN A 93 1.33 -18.54 15.38
N ASP A 94 0.45 -18.89 14.47
CA ASP A 94 0.66 -18.74 13.04
C ASP A 94 0.10 -17.40 12.55
N VAL A 95 0.78 -16.80 11.59
CA VAL A 95 0.40 -15.52 10.97
C VAL A 95 0.38 -15.67 9.47
N PHE A 96 -0.68 -15.16 8.84
CA PHE A 96 -0.91 -15.27 7.41
C PHE A 96 -1.24 -13.90 6.81
N ALA A 97 -0.67 -13.62 5.65
CA ALA A 97 -1.08 -12.51 4.80
C ALA A 97 -2.04 -13.03 3.71
N TYR A 98 -3.16 -12.32 3.52
CA TYR A 98 -4.19 -12.67 2.55
C TYR A 98 -4.14 -11.74 1.35
N THR A 99 -4.12 -12.35 0.16
CA THR A 99 -4.17 -11.67 -1.14
C THR A 99 -5.34 -12.22 -1.97
N ASP A 100 -5.59 -11.66 -3.15
CA ASP A 100 -6.57 -12.24 -4.09
C ASP A 100 -6.21 -13.66 -4.56
N LYS A 101 -4.91 -13.99 -4.54
CA LYS A 101 -4.38 -15.19 -5.19
C LYS A 101 -3.95 -16.28 -4.20
N ALA A 102 -3.59 -15.90 -2.98
CA ALA A 102 -2.97 -16.82 -2.05
C ALA A 102 -3.09 -16.37 -0.59
N GLU A 103 -3.05 -17.35 0.30
CA GLU A 103 -2.71 -17.23 1.69
C GLU A 103 -1.21 -17.49 1.84
N ILE A 104 -0.50 -16.59 2.53
CA ILE A 104 0.95 -16.61 2.66
C ILE A 104 1.30 -16.67 4.14
N SER A 105 1.92 -17.75 4.58
CA SER A 105 2.41 -17.90 5.96
C SER A 105 3.62 -16.99 6.19
N LEU A 106 3.56 -16.21 7.27
CA LEU A 106 4.60 -15.28 7.68
C LEU A 106 5.33 -15.81 8.92
N SER A 107 6.65 -15.64 8.98
CA SER A 107 7.45 -16.05 10.13
C SER A 107 7.41 -15.04 11.28
N ALA A 108 7.11 -13.78 10.98
CA ALA A 108 7.02 -12.70 11.97
C ALA A 108 5.73 -12.80 12.79
N LYS A 109 5.80 -12.37 14.05
CA LYS A 109 4.62 -12.29 14.91
C LYS A 109 3.78 -11.07 14.59
N LEU A 110 2.46 -11.14 14.85
CA LEU A 110 1.53 -10.07 14.49
C LEU A 110 1.90 -8.70 15.11
N TYR A 111 2.42 -8.67 16.34
CA TYR A 111 2.83 -7.42 16.99
C TYR A 111 4.07 -6.79 16.32
N GLN A 112 5.00 -7.59 15.80
CA GLN A 112 6.15 -7.10 15.04
C GLN A 112 5.70 -6.47 13.71
N LEU A 113 4.78 -7.16 13.02
CA LEU A 113 4.20 -6.65 11.78
C LEU A 113 3.35 -5.39 11.98
N GLU A 114 2.66 -5.27 13.12
CA GLU A 114 1.93 -4.04 13.49
C GLU A 114 2.87 -2.83 13.54
N GLU A 115 4.03 -2.98 14.20
CA GLU A 115 5.01 -1.91 14.33
C GLU A 115 5.69 -1.59 12.98
N GLU A 116 6.16 -2.61 12.27
CA GLU A 116 6.88 -2.46 10.99
C GLU A 116 6.00 -1.87 9.87
N LEU A 117 4.72 -2.28 9.82
CA LEU A 117 3.83 -1.96 8.71
C LEU A 117 2.93 -0.75 8.93
N LEU A 118 2.95 -0.15 10.13
CA LEU A 118 2.12 1.02 10.44
C LEU A 118 2.38 2.19 9.47
N GLN A 119 3.65 2.46 9.18
CA GLN A 119 4.05 3.52 8.24
C GLN A 119 3.72 3.16 6.78
N ALA A 120 3.62 1.87 6.49
CA ALA A 120 3.23 1.36 5.18
C ALA A 120 1.71 1.35 4.94
N GLY A 121 0.93 1.83 5.90
CA GLY A 121 -0.52 1.92 5.74
C GLY A 121 -1.31 0.71 6.24
N PHE A 122 -0.68 -0.15 7.02
CA PHE A 122 -1.38 -1.24 7.69
C PHE A 122 -1.74 -0.84 9.11
N PHE A 123 -2.95 -1.18 9.53
CA PHE A 123 -3.45 -0.82 10.86
C PHE A 123 -4.11 -2.02 11.54
N ARG A 124 -3.80 -2.22 12.82
CA ARG A 124 -4.40 -3.29 13.61
C ARG A 124 -5.82 -2.94 14.03
N ILE A 125 -6.77 -3.79 13.69
CA ILE A 125 -8.21 -3.57 13.90
C ILE A 125 -8.84 -4.55 14.91
N SER A 126 -8.07 -5.56 15.32
CA SER A 126 -8.47 -6.50 16.37
C SER A 126 -7.23 -7.14 17.01
N LYS A 127 -7.45 -8.01 18.00
CA LYS A 127 -6.35 -8.79 18.60
C LYS A 127 -5.61 -9.67 17.60
N SER A 128 -6.27 -10.07 16.51
CA SER A 128 -5.77 -11.04 15.53
C SER A 128 -5.70 -10.54 14.10
N VAL A 129 -6.09 -9.28 13.80
CA VAL A 129 -6.19 -8.78 12.42
C VAL A 129 -5.54 -7.42 12.27
N ILE A 130 -4.68 -7.32 11.26
CA ILE A 130 -4.15 -6.07 10.68
C ILE A 130 -4.76 -5.91 9.29
N VAL A 131 -5.23 -4.72 8.95
CA VAL A 131 -5.82 -4.40 7.63
C VAL A 131 -4.92 -3.46 6.85
N ASN A 132 -4.86 -3.64 5.54
CA ASN A 132 -4.27 -2.67 4.63
C ASN A 132 -5.28 -1.56 4.35
N VAL A 133 -5.03 -0.37 4.88
CA VAL A 133 -5.95 0.78 4.78
C VAL A 133 -6.13 1.24 3.33
N ALA A 134 -5.10 1.09 2.49
CA ALA A 134 -5.17 1.45 1.07
C ALA A 134 -6.12 0.54 0.25
N ARG A 135 -6.53 -0.61 0.81
CA ARG A 135 -7.45 -1.57 0.19
C ARG A 135 -8.89 -1.46 0.73
N ILE A 136 -9.18 -0.43 1.54
CA ILE A 136 -10.53 -0.14 2.04
C ILE A 136 -11.27 0.72 1.01
N GLU A 137 -12.39 0.22 0.52
CA GLU A 137 -13.27 0.94 -0.41
C GLU A 137 -14.27 1.84 0.32
N ALA A 138 -14.82 1.36 1.45
CA ALA A 138 -15.78 2.10 2.25
C ALA A 138 -15.73 1.72 3.73
N ILE A 139 -16.09 2.68 4.58
CA ILE A 139 -16.21 2.51 6.02
C ILE A 139 -17.61 2.90 6.44
N SER A 140 -18.29 2.02 7.17
CA SER A 140 -19.61 2.28 7.72
C SER A 140 -19.67 2.04 9.22
N SER A 141 -20.56 2.76 9.90
CA SER A 141 -20.83 2.51 11.31
C SER A 141 -21.60 1.20 11.48
N GLY A 142 -21.05 0.29 12.25
CA GLY A 142 -21.68 -0.95 12.64
C GLY A 142 -22.44 -0.84 13.95
N PHE A 143 -23.05 -1.93 14.35
CA PHE A 143 -23.80 -2.04 15.61
C PHE A 143 -22.86 -1.98 16.82
N ASN A 144 -23.32 -1.40 17.94
CA ASN A 144 -22.56 -1.31 19.21
C ASN A 144 -21.18 -0.61 19.12
N GLY A 145 -21.05 0.42 18.28
CA GLY A 145 -19.81 1.22 18.17
C GLY A 145 -18.67 0.55 17.43
N LYS A 146 -18.92 -0.55 16.75
CA LYS A 146 -18.00 -1.16 15.80
C LYS A 146 -17.98 -0.36 14.49
N LEU A 147 -16.96 -0.57 13.67
CA LEU A 147 -16.95 -0.16 12.28
C LEU A 147 -16.94 -1.39 11.38
N THR A 148 -17.58 -1.28 10.23
CA THR A 148 -17.50 -2.27 9.16
C THR A 148 -16.71 -1.67 8.01
N LEU A 149 -15.64 -2.34 7.63
CA LEU A 149 -14.81 -2.00 6.48
C LEU A 149 -15.27 -2.84 5.29
N MET A 150 -15.52 -2.18 4.17
CA MET A 150 -15.69 -2.84 2.88
C MET A 150 -14.34 -2.76 2.16
N MET A 151 -13.74 -3.90 1.92
CA MET A 151 -12.51 -3.99 1.14
C MET A 151 -12.82 -3.92 -0.36
N ASP A 152 -11.85 -3.53 -1.18
CA ASP A 152 -12.03 -3.44 -2.62
C ASP A 152 -12.28 -4.81 -3.31
N ASN A 153 -11.91 -5.93 -2.65
CA ASN A 153 -12.31 -7.29 -3.04
C ASN A 153 -13.72 -7.69 -2.57
N LYS A 154 -14.53 -6.72 -2.09
CA LYS A 154 -15.91 -6.88 -1.60
C LYS A 154 -16.06 -7.69 -0.29
N LYS A 155 -14.96 -8.04 0.35
CA LYS A 155 -15.03 -8.64 1.70
C LYS A 155 -15.35 -7.57 2.74
N LYS A 156 -16.21 -7.93 3.70
CA LYS A 156 -16.52 -7.09 4.88
C LYS A 156 -15.71 -7.55 6.07
N ILE A 157 -15.09 -6.59 6.77
CA ILE A 157 -14.28 -6.86 7.96
C ILE A 157 -14.74 -5.90 9.07
N GLU A 158 -14.89 -6.42 10.28
CA GLU A 158 -15.28 -5.60 11.43
C GLU A 158 -14.05 -5.11 12.21
N VAL A 159 -14.02 -3.81 12.50
CA VAL A 159 -13.08 -3.24 13.49
C VAL A 159 -13.63 -3.50 14.88
N ASN A 160 -12.85 -4.14 15.73
CA ASN A 160 -13.27 -4.39 17.10
C ASN A 160 -13.43 -3.06 17.85
N ARG A 161 -14.44 -2.95 18.71
CA ARG A 161 -14.79 -1.74 19.47
C ARG A 161 -13.58 -1.08 20.15
N SER A 162 -12.68 -1.89 20.75
CA SER A 162 -11.48 -1.37 21.41
C SER A 162 -10.48 -0.68 20.47
N TYR A 163 -10.54 -0.95 19.17
CA TYR A 163 -9.68 -0.37 18.15
C TYR A 163 -10.34 0.77 17.37
N THR A 164 -11.65 0.97 17.50
CA THR A 164 -12.40 1.94 16.70
C THR A 164 -11.91 3.38 16.88
N LYS A 165 -11.62 3.79 18.13
CA LYS A 165 -11.15 5.16 18.41
C LYS A 165 -9.80 5.43 17.76
N THR A 166 -8.82 4.58 18.02
CA THR A 166 -7.45 4.72 17.48
C THR A 166 -7.41 4.60 15.96
N PHE A 167 -8.28 3.77 15.38
CA PHE A 167 -8.41 3.66 13.93
C PHE A 167 -8.95 4.94 13.30
N ARG A 168 -9.97 5.57 13.89
CA ARG A 168 -10.48 6.87 13.41
C ARG A 168 -9.43 7.98 13.51
N GLU A 169 -8.69 8.03 14.62
CA GLU A 169 -7.57 8.98 14.79
C GLU A 169 -6.47 8.76 13.75
N TYR A 170 -6.16 7.51 13.42
CA TYR A 170 -5.20 7.19 12.37
C TYR A 170 -5.68 7.66 10.99
N LEU A 171 -6.95 7.44 10.63
CA LEU A 171 -7.51 7.89 9.35
C LEU A 171 -7.47 9.42 9.23
N SER A 172 -7.91 10.15 10.26
CA SER A 172 -7.93 11.61 10.24
C SER A 172 -6.54 12.25 10.10
N ARG A 173 -5.47 11.59 10.58
CA ARG A 173 -4.08 12.05 10.39
C ARG A 173 -3.56 11.84 8.97
N LYS A 174 -4.15 10.92 8.21
CA LYS A 174 -3.75 10.65 6.82
C LYS A 174 -4.47 11.52 5.79
N GLU A 175 -5.61 12.10 6.16
CA GLU A 175 -6.40 12.98 5.29
C GLU A 175 -5.99 14.47 5.39
N GLY A 176 -5.14 14.84 6.33
CA GLY A 176 -4.55 16.18 6.51
C GLY A 176 -3.12 16.24 6.02
#